data_52710b5b9db34ae8ec031cbd49e04f3f
#
_entry.id   52710b5b9db34ae8ec031cbd49e04f3f
#
_cell.length_a   1.000
_cell.length_b   1.000
_cell.length_c   1.000
_cell.angle_alpha   90.00
_cell.angle_beta   90.00
_cell.angle_gamma   90.00
#
_symmetry.space_group_name_H-M   'P 1'
#
loop_
_entity.id
_entity.type
_entity.pdbx_description
1 polymer ?
#
loop_
_entity_poly.entity_id
_entity_poly.type
_entity_poly.pdbx_seq_one_letter_code
_entity_poly.pdbx_strand_id
1 'polypeptide(L)'
;MTDSITPVASGGFTRLSEHDSVPLYEVVKRHISEAILLGEWTSGTVIPSENALANDFGVSVGTVRRALAELVSEGMLMRRRKTGTVVTGWAPLHNLRYFFQYFRLHNKEGALLKSRTSLLDYQLGEATAFDAEKLLIEEGSPVYRLHRLRSIDGVAAMHERFTV
;
A
#
# COMPACT_ATOMS: atom_id res chain seq x y z
N MET A 1 16.94 -14.64 -26.45
CA MET A 1 15.79 -13.73 -26.53
C MET A 1 15.93 -12.77 -25.36
N THR A 2 16.41 -11.58 -25.62
CA THR A 2 16.53 -10.49 -24.63
C THR A 2 15.19 -9.76 -24.61
N ASP A 3 14.37 -10.06 -23.60
CA ASP A 3 13.17 -9.28 -23.36
C ASP A 3 13.59 -7.83 -23.04
N SER A 4 13.28 -6.94 -23.94
CA SER A 4 13.43 -5.50 -23.75
C SER A 4 12.40 -5.04 -22.71
N ILE A 5 12.83 -4.90 -21.46
CA ILE A 5 12.02 -4.34 -20.38
C ILE A 5 11.91 -2.84 -20.66
N THR A 6 10.76 -2.41 -21.16
CA THR A 6 10.45 -1.00 -21.37
C THR A 6 10.13 -0.35 -20.01
N PRO A 7 10.77 0.76 -19.62
CA PRO A 7 10.39 1.48 -18.42
C PRO A 7 8.97 2.05 -18.59
N VAL A 8 8.16 1.96 -17.52
CA VAL A 8 6.83 2.56 -17.50
C VAL A 8 6.97 4.08 -17.60
N ALA A 9 6.16 4.70 -18.48
CA ALA A 9 6.10 6.16 -18.58
C ALA A 9 5.62 6.73 -17.24
N SER A 10 6.30 7.79 -16.76
CA SER A 10 5.89 8.58 -15.60
C SER A 10 4.53 9.24 -15.91
N GLY A 11 3.47 8.62 -15.47
CA GLY A 11 2.10 9.07 -15.72
C GLY A 11 1.35 9.26 -14.42
N GLY A 12 1.09 10.52 -14.05
CA GLY A 12 -0.05 10.82 -13.19
C GLY A 12 0.15 11.03 -11.71
N PHE A 13 1.38 11.16 -11.19
CA PHE A 13 1.55 11.55 -9.79
C PHE A 13 1.27 13.05 -9.60
N THR A 14 0.41 13.38 -8.64
CA THR A 14 0.14 14.78 -8.25
C THR A 14 1.33 15.33 -7.48
N ARG A 15 1.76 16.56 -7.82
CA ARG A 15 2.80 17.27 -7.06
C ARG A 15 2.39 17.40 -5.59
N LEU A 16 3.28 17.02 -4.70
CA LEU A 16 3.05 17.06 -3.26
C LEU A 16 3.23 18.49 -2.73
N SER A 17 2.31 18.95 -1.88
CA SER A 17 2.40 20.23 -1.19
C SER A 17 2.98 20.04 0.22
N GLU A 18 3.76 21.02 0.70
CA GLU A 18 4.44 20.98 2.01
C GLU A 18 3.50 21.11 3.23
N HIS A 19 2.19 21.06 3.05
CA HIS A 19 1.22 21.36 4.10
C HIS A 19 0.81 20.15 4.97
N ASP A 20 1.37 18.98 4.71
CA ASP A 20 1.09 17.80 5.52
C ASP A 20 2.13 17.64 6.64
N SER A 21 1.66 17.40 7.87
CA SER A 21 2.48 17.05 9.03
C SER A 21 3.21 15.69 8.89
N VAL A 22 3.08 15.05 7.72
CA VAL A 22 3.72 13.77 7.37
C VAL A 22 4.98 14.06 6.56
N PRO A 23 6.12 13.45 6.90
CA PRO A 23 7.35 13.61 6.12
C PRO A 23 7.15 13.26 4.65
N LEU A 24 7.66 14.10 3.71
CA LEU A 24 7.47 13.91 2.27
C LEU A 24 7.91 12.55 1.75
N TYR A 25 8.94 11.94 2.34
CA TYR A 25 9.37 10.59 1.94
C TYR A 25 8.31 9.52 2.25
N GLU A 26 7.53 9.68 3.31
CA GLU A 26 6.42 8.76 3.61
C GLU A 26 5.27 8.90 2.62
N VAL A 27 5.03 10.13 2.16
CA VAL A 27 4.01 10.38 1.12
C VAL A 27 4.44 9.75 -0.20
N VAL A 28 5.70 9.94 -0.63
CA VAL A 28 6.25 9.29 -1.83
C VAL A 28 6.19 7.76 -1.71
N LYS A 29 6.63 7.23 -0.56
CA LYS A 29 6.58 5.79 -0.27
C LYS A 29 5.16 5.24 -0.42
N ARG A 30 4.17 5.95 0.13
CA ARG A 30 2.75 5.57 0.05
C ARG A 30 2.28 5.51 -1.40
N HIS A 31 2.51 6.55 -2.20
CA HIS A 31 2.09 6.57 -3.61
C HIS A 31 2.70 5.42 -4.42
N ILE A 32 3.99 5.15 -4.22
CA ILE A 32 4.66 4.03 -4.90
C ILE A 32 4.06 2.70 -4.47
N SER A 33 3.79 2.53 -3.18
CA SER A 33 3.15 1.31 -2.65
C SER A 33 1.74 1.13 -3.19
N GLU A 34 0.95 2.21 -3.27
CA GLU A 34 -0.39 2.20 -3.85
C GLU A 34 -0.36 1.75 -5.32
N ALA A 35 0.54 2.32 -6.13
CA ALA A 35 0.70 1.92 -7.53
C ALA A 35 1.03 0.42 -7.69
N ILE A 36 1.84 -0.14 -6.79
CA ILE A 36 2.16 -1.57 -6.77
C ILE A 36 0.94 -2.40 -6.32
N LEU A 37 0.26 -1.99 -5.26
CA LEU A 37 -0.88 -2.72 -4.68
C LEU A 37 -2.12 -2.69 -5.58
N LEU A 38 -2.34 -1.59 -6.30
CA LEU A 38 -3.43 -1.45 -7.29
C LEU A 38 -3.11 -2.16 -8.61
N GLY A 39 -1.89 -2.69 -8.76
CA GLY A 39 -1.47 -3.40 -9.96
C GLY A 39 -1.09 -2.51 -11.14
N GLU A 40 -0.94 -1.20 -10.92
CA GLU A 40 -0.41 -0.27 -11.92
C GLU A 40 1.05 -0.63 -12.24
N TRP A 41 1.80 -1.01 -11.23
CA TRP A 41 3.16 -1.55 -11.35
C TRP A 41 3.18 -3.02 -10.93
N THR A 42 3.16 -3.89 -11.91
CA THR A 42 3.15 -5.34 -11.68
C THR A 42 4.54 -5.90 -11.36
N SER A 43 4.59 -7.13 -10.88
CA SER A 43 5.85 -7.85 -10.63
C SER A 43 6.77 -7.85 -11.84
N GLY A 44 8.04 -7.56 -11.63
CA GLY A 44 9.04 -7.44 -12.70
C GLY A 44 9.10 -6.06 -13.36
N THR A 45 8.15 -5.16 -13.10
CA THR A 45 8.17 -3.80 -13.63
C THR A 45 9.40 -3.05 -13.13
N VAL A 46 10.13 -2.41 -14.04
CA VAL A 46 11.20 -1.44 -13.71
C VAL A 46 10.54 -0.10 -13.45
N ILE A 47 10.65 0.40 -12.22
CA ILE A 47 10.08 1.71 -11.87
C ILE A 47 10.92 2.84 -12.45
N PRO A 48 10.36 4.07 -12.60
CA PRO A 48 11.12 5.23 -13.04
C PRO A 48 12.34 5.51 -12.16
N SER A 49 13.35 6.19 -12.72
CA SER A 49 14.57 6.54 -11.99
C SER A 49 14.29 7.49 -10.82
N GLU A 50 15.20 7.53 -9.83
CA GLU A 50 15.11 8.45 -8.68
C GLU A 50 14.93 9.90 -9.13
N ASN A 51 15.59 10.32 -10.22
CA ASN A 51 15.46 11.67 -10.77
C ASN A 51 14.09 11.90 -11.43
N ALA A 52 13.56 10.92 -12.17
CA ALA A 52 12.25 11.01 -12.80
C ALA A 52 11.17 11.12 -11.71
N LEU A 53 11.19 10.23 -10.74
CA LEU A 53 10.25 10.26 -9.61
C LEU A 53 10.34 11.58 -8.81
N ALA A 54 11.54 12.10 -8.60
CA ALA A 54 11.74 13.39 -7.91
C ALA A 54 11.06 14.53 -8.67
N ASN A 55 11.20 14.56 -9.99
CA ASN A 55 10.56 15.55 -10.85
C ASN A 55 9.02 15.38 -10.82
N ASP A 56 8.53 14.15 -10.92
CA ASP A 56 7.08 13.85 -10.96
C ASP A 56 6.40 14.24 -9.66
N PHE A 57 6.99 13.89 -8.51
CA PHE A 57 6.46 14.23 -7.20
C PHE A 57 6.76 15.67 -6.76
N GLY A 58 7.68 16.38 -7.43
CA GLY A 58 8.10 17.73 -7.05
C GLY A 58 8.91 17.77 -5.75
N VAL A 59 9.68 16.71 -5.45
CA VAL A 59 10.49 16.57 -4.23
C VAL A 59 11.97 16.41 -4.54
N SER A 60 12.82 16.45 -3.51
CA SER A 60 14.25 16.18 -3.69
C SER A 60 14.53 14.72 -4.03
N VAL A 61 15.60 14.45 -4.80
CA VAL A 61 16.09 13.10 -5.08
C VAL A 61 16.40 12.33 -3.79
N GLY A 62 16.89 13.03 -2.75
CA GLY A 62 17.13 12.45 -1.43
C GLY A 62 15.87 11.91 -0.76
N THR A 63 14.73 12.63 -0.90
CA THR A 63 13.42 12.21 -0.41
C THR A 63 12.97 10.92 -1.10
N VAL A 64 13.08 10.89 -2.43
CA VAL A 64 12.74 9.67 -3.21
C VAL A 64 13.65 8.51 -2.84
N ARG A 65 14.96 8.75 -2.77
CA ARG A 65 15.94 7.71 -2.41
C ARG A 65 15.62 7.06 -1.06
N ARG A 66 15.23 7.86 -0.06
CA ARG A 66 14.82 7.37 1.26
C ARG A 66 13.56 6.51 1.15
N ALA A 67 12.53 6.99 0.46
CA ALA A 67 11.30 6.23 0.24
C ALA A 67 11.56 4.88 -0.43
N LEU A 68 12.36 4.87 -1.50
CA LEU A 68 12.72 3.65 -2.22
C LEU A 68 13.58 2.70 -1.36
N ALA A 69 14.49 3.23 -0.53
CA ALA A 69 15.29 2.39 0.38
C ALA A 69 14.42 1.66 1.39
N GLU A 70 13.39 2.31 1.93
CA GLU A 70 12.42 1.67 2.81
C GLU A 70 11.62 0.58 2.09
N LEU A 71 11.10 0.86 0.87
CA LEU A 71 10.37 -0.13 0.07
C LEU A 71 11.24 -1.34 -0.32
N VAL A 72 12.54 -1.13 -0.52
CA VAL A 72 13.50 -2.23 -0.72
C VAL A 72 13.69 -3.02 0.57
N SER A 73 13.83 -2.36 1.73
CA SER A 73 13.94 -3.05 3.02
C SER A 73 12.69 -3.85 3.39
N GLU A 74 11.52 -3.41 2.91
CA GLU A 74 10.24 -4.07 3.06
C GLU A 74 10.00 -5.20 2.03
N GLY A 75 10.91 -5.34 1.06
CA GLY A 75 10.85 -6.36 0.04
C GLY A 75 9.88 -6.08 -1.13
N MET A 76 9.18 -4.94 -1.13
CA MET A 76 8.29 -4.56 -2.25
C MET A 76 9.06 -4.23 -3.52
N LEU A 77 10.27 -3.69 -3.37
CA LEU A 77 11.19 -3.35 -4.44
C LEU A 77 12.52 -4.08 -4.28
N MET A 78 13.22 -4.27 -5.38
CA MET A 78 14.57 -4.83 -5.41
C MET A 78 15.46 -4.02 -6.35
N ARG A 79 16.67 -3.68 -5.90
CA ARG A 79 17.68 -3.05 -6.77
C ARG A 79 18.39 -4.10 -7.60
N ARG A 80 18.36 -3.96 -8.93
CA ARG A 80 19.11 -4.80 -9.86
C ARG A 80 20.18 -3.99 -10.57
N ARG A 81 21.41 -4.50 -10.51
CA ARG A 81 22.55 -3.90 -11.24
C ARG A 81 22.22 -3.79 -12.73
N LYS A 82 22.47 -2.65 -13.36
CA LYS A 82 22.20 -2.34 -14.78
C LYS A 82 20.73 -2.22 -15.19
N THR A 83 19.80 -2.74 -14.40
CA THR A 83 18.36 -2.71 -14.73
C THR A 83 17.64 -1.55 -14.02
N GLY A 84 18.05 -1.24 -12.78
CA GLY A 84 17.38 -0.24 -11.95
C GLY A 84 16.63 -0.87 -10.76
N THR A 85 15.60 -0.21 -10.30
CA THR A 85 14.75 -0.70 -9.21
C THR A 85 13.53 -1.40 -9.80
N VAL A 86 13.24 -2.61 -9.32
CA VAL A 86 12.23 -3.52 -9.89
C VAL A 86 11.22 -3.90 -8.82
N VAL A 87 9.95 -3.98 -9.18
CA VAL A 87 8.87 -4.52 -8.34
C VAL A 87 9.05 -6.02 -8.15
N THR A 88 9.07 -6.49 -6.92
CA THR A 88 9.36 -7.90 -6.60
C THR A 88 8.17 -8.83 -6.83
N GLY A 89 6.95 -8.31 -6.83
CA GLY A 89 5.72 -9.10 -6.80
C GLY A 89 5.38 -9.60 -5.39
N TRP A 90 6.26 -9.36 -4.43
CA TRP A 90 5.97 -9.61 -3.04
C TRP A 90 5.26 -8.37 -2.48
N ALA A 91 3.92 -8.40 -2.46
CA ALA A 91 3.16 -7.51 -1.63
C ALA A 91 3.13 -8.12 -0.23
N PRO A 92 3.42 -7.37 0.83
CA PRO A 92 3.25 -7.87 2.20
C PRO A 92 1.75 -8.00 2.50
N LEU A 93 1.13 -9.03 1.90
CA LEU A 93 -0.32 -9.27 1.92
C LEU A 93 -0.87 -9.52 3.33
N HIS A 94 -0.02 -9.68 4.33
CA HIS A 94 -0.44 -10.11 5.67
C HIS A 94 0.10 -9.22 6.81
N ASN A 95 0.70 -8.06 6.50
CA ASN A 95 1.09 -7.16 7.56
C ASN A 95 -0.02 -6.13 7.81
N LEU A 96 -0.82 -6.33 8.86
CA LEU A 96 -1.87 -5.41 9.30
C LEU A 96 -1.36 -3.96 9.42
N ARG A 97 -0.07 -3.78 9.76
CA ARG A 97 0.55 -2.47 9.83
C ARG A 97 0.54 -1.76 8.47
N TYR A 98 0.84 -2.48 7.38
CA TYR A 98 0.78 -1.96 6.01
C TYR A 98 -0.66 -1.70 5.59
N PHE A 99 -1.56 -2.63 5.84
CA PHE A 99 -2.98 -2.43 5.58
C PHE A 99 -3.49 -1.13 6.22
N PHE A 100 -3.21 -0.89 7.50
CA PHE A 100 -3.65 0.32 8.19
C PHE A 100 -2.86 1.57 7.79
N GLN A 101 -1.66 1.46 7.26
CA GLN A 101 -0.85 2.58 6.80
C GLN A 101 -1.25 3.06 5.41
N TYR A 102 -1.57 2.16 4.50
CA TYR A 102 -1.84 2.46 3.09
C TYR A 102 -3.33 2.60 2.78
N PHE A 103 -4.20 1.89 3.45
CA PHE A 103 -5.66 2.04 3.29
C PHE A 103 -6.24 3.14 4.18
N ARG A 104 -5.54 4.26 4.30
CA ARG A 104 -6.07 5.44 4.96
C ARG A 104 -7.07 6.13 4.05
N LEU A 105 -8.19 6.57 4.64
CA LEU A 105 -9.20 7.31 3.90
C LEU A 105 -8.71 8.73 3.62
N HIS A 106 -8.87 9.16 2.38
CA HIS A 106 -8.57 10.53 1.94
C HIS A 106 -9.83 11.17 1.38
N ASN A 107 -9.93 12.49 1.48
CA ASN A 107 -10.98 13.24 0.80
C ASN A 107 -10.63 13.40 -0.70
N LYS A 108 -11.52 14.04 -1.46
CA LYS A 108 -11.32 14.26 -2.91
C LYS A 108 -10.09 15.13 -3.22
N GLU A 109 -9.67 15.95 -2.28
CA GLU A 109 -8.50 16.82 -2.35
C GLU A 109 -7.20 16.08 -1.94
N GLY A 110 -7.28 14.78 -1.60
CA GLY A 110 -6.14 13.96 -1.21
C GLY A 110 -5.71 14.13 0.25
N ALA A 111 -6.40 14.93 1.05
CA ALA A 111 -6.09 15.10 2.46
C ALA A 111 -6.53 13.88 3.29
N LEU A 112 -5.68 13.45 4.22
CA LEU A 112 -5.95 12.33 5.09
C LEU A 112 -7.13 12.60 6.02
N LEU A 113 -8.13 11.74 5.98
CA LEU A 113 -9.28 11.81 6.88
C LEU A 113 -8.97 11.15 8.22
N LYS A 114 -9.25 11.85 9.31
CA LYS A 114 -9.17 11.29 10.66
C LYS A 114 -10.35 10.34 10.86
N SER A 115 -10.08 9.05 10.87
CA SER A 115 -11.11 8.05 11.12
C SER A 115 -10.96 7.45 12.51
N ARG A 116 -12.11 7.17 13.14
CA ARG A 116 -12.20 6.39 14.38
C ARG A 116 -12.84 5.06 14.06
N THR A 117 -12.22 3.97 14.52
CA THR A 117 -12.76 2.63 14.39
C THR A 117 -13.35 2.19 15.72
N SER A 118 -14.58 1.72 15.69
CA SER A 118 -15.28 1.12 16.83
C SER A 118 -15.57 -0.34 16.52
N LEU A 119 -15.16 -1.25 17.38
CA LEU A 119 -15.54 -2.65 17.32
C LEU A 119 -17.01 -2.74 17.81
N LEU A 120 -17.88 -3.27 16.96
CA LEU A 120 -19.29 -3.47 17.28
C LEU A 120 -19.53 -4.83 17.90
N ASP A 121 -18.89 -5.86 17.33
CA ASP A 121 -19.02 -7.25 17.77
C ASP A 121 -17.81 -8.05 17.31
N TYR A 122 -17.53 -9.15 18.02
CA TYR A 122 -16.57 -10.16 17.60
C TYR A 122 -17.01 -11.55 18.07
N GLN A 123 -16.68 -12.54 17.29
CA GLN A 123 -17.01 -13.94 17.57
C GLN A 123 -15.81 -14.83 17.23
N LEU A 124 -15.54 -15.79 18.09
CA LEU A 124 -14.67 -16.92 17.75
C LEU A 124 -15.53 -17.96 17.04
N GLY A 125 -15.06 -18.47 15.92
CA GLY A 125 -15.73 -19.48 15.13
C GLY A 125 -14.75 -20.40 14.44
N GLU A 126 -15.26 -21.27 13.60
CA GLU A 126 -14.47 -22.17 12.76
C GLU A 126 -14.41 -21.63 11.33
N ALA A 127 -13.27 -21.83 10.66
CA ALA A 127 -13.07 -21.45 9.26
C ALA A 127 -13.99 -22.27 8.36
N THR A 128 -14.78 -21.59 7.53
CA THR A 128 -15.51 -22.24 6.45
C THR A 128 -14.56 -22.61 5.31
N ALA A 129 -14.99 -23.42 4.35
CA ALA A 129 -14.21 -23.72 3.15
C ALA A 129 -13.77 -22.43 2.42
N PHE A 130 -14.62 -21.40 2.39
CA PHE A 130 -14.27 -20.08 1.82
C PHE A 130 -13.18 -19.38 2.63
N ASP A 131 -13.31 -19.36 3.97
CA ASP A 131 -12.30 -18.75 4.84
C ASP A 131 -10.95 -19.47 4.69
N ALA A 132 -10.98 -20.82 4.67
CA ALA A 132 -9.80 -21.67 4.51
C ALA A 132 -9.03 -21.37 3.20
N GLU A 133 -9.76 -21.26 2.08
CA GLU A 133 -9.19 -20.90 0.79
C GLU A 133 -8.54 -19.50 0.82
N LYS A 134 -9.22 -18.50 1.40
CA LYS A 134 -8.78 -17.11 1.38
C LYS A 134 -7.67 -16.82 2.38
N LEU A 135 -7.71 -17.48 3.54
CA LEU A 135 -6.72 -17.28 4.61
C LEU A 135 -5.52 -18.26 4.53
N LEU A 136 -5.57 -19.23 3.61
CA LEU A 136 -4.57 -20.30 3.45
C LEU A 136 -4.38 -21.10 4.75
N ILE A 137 -5.48 -21.47 5.39
CA ILE A 137 -5.56 -22.29 6.61
C ILE A 137 -6.41 -23.55 6.34
N GLU A 138 -6.43 -24.48 7.27
CA GLU A 138 -7.32 -25.66 7.19
C GLU A 138 -8.76 -25.28 7.51
N GLU A 139 -9.72 -25.91 6.84
CA GLU A 139 -11.14 -25.80 7.18
C GLU A 139 -11.38 -26.28 8.62
N GLY A 140 -12.21 -25.57 9.37
CA GLY A 140 -12.41 -25.83 10.79
C GLY A 140 -11.39 -25.18 11.72
N SER A 141 -10.32 -24.56 11.19
CA SER A 141 -9.37 -23.80 12.02
C SER A 141 -10.07 -22.67 12.77
N PRO A 142 -9.62 -22.34 14.01
CA PRO A 142 -10.21 -21.25 14.75
C PRO A 142 -9.95 -19.91 14.06
N VAL A 143 -11.01 -19.10 13.90
CA VAL A 143 -10.95 -17.76 13.29
C VAL A 143 -11.75 -16.78 14.14
N TYR A 144 -11.33 -15.51 14.14
CA TYR A 144 -12.14 -14.43 14.68
C TYR A 144 -12.95 -13.77 13.58
N ARG A 145 -14.25 -13.63 13.80
CA ARG A 145 -15.15 -12.84 12.97
C ARG A 145 -15.36 -11.50 13.63
N LEU A 146 -14.91 -10.43 13.00
CA LEU A 146 -14.92 -9.08 13.53
C LEU A 146 -15.91 -8.23 12.76
N HIS A 147 -16.68 -7.44 13.51
CA HIS A 147 -17.64 -6.50 13.00
C HIS A 147 -17.31 -5.11 13.55
N ARG A 148 -17.00 -4.17 12.69
CA ARG A 148 -16.59 -2.85 13.12
C ARG A 148 -17.19 -1.74 12.26
N LEU A 149 -17.27 -0.57 12.86
CA LEU A 149 -17.71 0.67 12.25
C LEU A 149 -16.55 1.63 12.20
N ARG A 150 -16.33 2.24 11.06
CA ARG A 150 -15.39 3.35 10.93
C ARG A 150 -16.17 4.63 10.70
N SER A 151 -15.90 5.63 11.55
CA SER A 151 -16.50 6.96 11.48
C SER A 151 -15.47 7.98 11.07
N ILE A 152 -15.88 8.97 10.28
CA ILE A 152 -15.10 10.13 9.90
C ILE A 152 -15.84 11.35 10.43
N ASP A 153 -15.15 12.18 11.22
CA ASP A 153 -15.74 13.36 11.86
C ASP A 153 -17.06 13.06 12.61
N GLY A 154 -17.11 11.88 13.24
CA GLY A 154 -18.27 11.41 14.00
C GLY A 154 -19.40 10.80 13.16
N VAL A 155 -19.31 10.85 11.83
CA VAL A 155 -20.30 10.24 10.92
C VAL A 155 -19.85 8.84 10.54
N ALA A 156 -20.75 7.86 10.60
CA ALA A 156 -20.51 6.51 10.15
C ALA A 156 -20.23 6.49 8.65
N ALA A 157 -19.01 6.06 8.26
CA ALA A 157 -18.57 6.11 6.88
C ALA A 157 -18.36 4.72 6.27
N MET A 158 -17.99 3.73 7.08
CA MET A 158 -17.69 2.39 6.60
C MET A 158 -18.06 1.34 7.64
N HIS A 159 -18.72 0.30 7.16
CA HIS A 159 -19.13 -0.87 7.93
C HIS A 159 -18.36 -2.07 7.42
N GLU A 160 -17.57 -2.68 8.28
CA GLU A 160 -16.60 -3.70 7.88
C GLU A 160 -16.88 -5.01 8.64
N ARG A 161 -16.84 -6.12 7.92
CA ARG A 161 -16.83 -7.47 8.49
C ARG A 161 -15.62 -8.21 7.95
N PHE A 162 -14.85 -8.82 8.84
CA PHE A 162 -13.71 -9.64 8.44
C PHE A 162 -13.65 -10.94 9.22
N THR A 163 -12.98 -11.88 8.60
CA THR A 163 -12.50 -13.11 9.23
C THR A 163 -10.97 -13.05 9.26
N VAL A 164 -10.37 -13.31 10.42
CA VAL A 164 -8.91 -13.33 10.64
C VAL A 164 -8.54 -14.52 11.50
#